data_0afceb5537c7b91aaafd88cd91d8f7c0
#
_entry.id   0afceb5537c7b91aaafd88cd91d8f7c0
#
_cell.length_a   1.000
_cell.length_b   1.000
_cell.length_c   1.000
_cell.angle_alpha   90.00
_cell.angle_beta   90.00
_cell.angle_gamma   90.00
#
_symmetry.space_group_name_H-M   'P 1'
#
loop_
_entity.id
_entity.type
_entity.pdbx_description
1 polymer ?
#
loop_
_entity_poly.entity_id
_entity_poly.type
_entity_poly.pdbx_seq_one_letter_code
_entity_poly.pdbx_strand_id
1 'polypeptide(L)'
;GTDQVFASLEKAQFATPTIALIPNMKGYELARAAGAKTVTMVLYASDGMAQKNASMSMAQADEITLEILRLAKQDGIEVIATIAVAFACPFDGPTAASTVEKGVARFMKAGADQVVLADTIGAADPQQVRALTATLVEQHGAGRLGCHFHDTRAMGLANVYAAVESGIRRFDSSIAGLGGCPFAPGASGNVATDDIAM
;
A
#
# COMPACT_ATOMS: atom_id res chain seq x y z
N GLY A 1 -18.83 -12.72 3.12
CA GLY A 1 -17.66 -12.04 2.67
C GLY A 1 -17.40 -10.74 3.41
N THR A 2 -16.71 -9.78 2.81
CA THR A 2 -16.37 -8.50 3.43
C THR A 2 -17.59 -7.72 3.91
N ASP A 3 -18.70 -7.77 3.18
CA ASP A 3 -20.00 -7.22 3.56
C ASP A 3 -20.52 -7.73 4.91
N GLN A 4 -20.39 -9.03 5.16
CA GLN A 4 -20.77 -9.65 6.43
C GLN A 4 -19.87 -9.21 7.59
N VAL A 5 -18.58 -9.02 7.32
CA VAL A 5 -17.62 -8.49 8.30
C VAL A 5 -18.01 -7.06 8.68
N PHE A 6 -18.25 -6.18 7.72
CA PHE A 6 -18.67 -4.80 7.97
C PHE A 6 -19.99 -4.76 8.76
N ALA A 7 -20.99 -5.53 8.37
CA ALA A 7 -22.25 -5.62 9.10
C ALA A 7 -22.07 -6.11 10.55
N SER A 8 -21.14 -7.05 10.77
CA SER A 8 -20.84 -7.55 12.13
C SER A 8 -20.12 -6.51 12.98
N LEU A 9 -19.20 -5.75 12.40
CA LEU A 9 -18.48 -4.66 13.08
C LEU A 9 -19.44 -3.52 13.46
N GLU A 10 -20.35 -3.15 12.56
CA GLU A 10 -21.40 -2.17 12.82
C GLU A 10 -22.31 -2.62 13.96
N LYS A 11 -22.79 -3.87 13.91
CA LYS A 11 -23.63 -4.46 14.99
C LYS A 11 -22.89 -4.49 16.33
N ALA A 12 -21.58 -4.72 16.31
CA ALA A 12 -20.75 -4.73 17.52
C ALA A 12 -20.38 -3.31 18.00
N GLN A 13 -20.81 -2.26 17.31
CA GLN A 13 -20.40 -0.87 17.56
C GLN A 13 -18.88 -0.70 17.66
N PHE A 14 -18.16 -1.37 16.76
CA PHE A 14 -16.70 -1.37 16.74
C PHE A 14 -16.17 0.02 16.40
N ALA A 15 -15.45 0.64 17.35
CA ALA A 15 -15.07 2.04 17.27
C ALA A 15 -13.77 2.28 16.50
N THR A 16 -12.94 1.24 16.28
CA THR A 16 -11.67 1.39 15.57
C THR A 16 -11.94 1.58 14.07
N PRO A 17 -11.28 2.56 13.43
CA PRO A 17 -11.38 2.74 11.98
C PRO A 17 -11.02 1.47 11.21
N THR A 18 -11.77 1.18 10.16
CA THR A 18 -11.58 0.00 9.33
C THR A 18 -11.24 0.40 7.90
N ILE A 19 -10.35 -0.37 7.25
CA ILE A 19 -9.92 -0.15 5.88
C ILE A 19 -10.27 -1.38 5.05
N ALA A 20 -10.96 -1.20 3.93
CA ALA A 20 -11.25 -2.29 3.00
C ALA A 20 -10.20 -2.34 1.89
N LEU A 21 -9.54 -3.48 1.69
CA LEU A 21 -8.70 -3.71 0.52
C LEU A 21 -9.57 -3.97 -0.71
N ILE A 22 -9.36 -3.19 -1.76
CA ILE A 22 -10.08 -3.32 -3.02
C ILE A 22 -9.09 -3.60 -4.17
N PRO A 23 -9.33 -4.64 -4.98
CA PRO A 23 -8.45 -4.97 -6.10
C PRO A 23 -8.80 -4.25 -7.41
N ASN A 24 -10.01 -3.70 -7.53
CA ASN A 24 -10.52 -3.12 -8.77
C ASN A 24 -11.81 -2.32 -8.51
N MET A 25 -12.41 -1.78 -9.59
CA MET A 25 -13.66 -1.00 -9.53
C MET A 25 -14.82 -1.79 -8.89
N LYS A 26 -14.95 -3.09 -9.19
CA LYS A 26 -15.99 -3.92 -8.56
C LYS A 26 -15.79 -4.04 -7.05
N GLY A 27 -14.55 -4.17 -6.60
CA GLY A 27 -14.19 -4.13 -5.17
C GLY A 27 -14.57 -2.81 -4.52
N TYR A 28 -14.34 -1.69 -5.22
CA TYR A 28 -14.76 -0.37 -4.75
C TYR A 28 -16.27 -0.27 -4.54
N GLU A 29 -17.06 -0.67 -5.55
CA GLU A 29 -18.51 -0.68 -5.46
C GLU A 29 -19.05 -1.51 -4.28
N LEU A 30 -18.46 -2.69 -4.08
CA LEU A 30 -18.83 -3.58 -2.96
C LEU A 30 -18.45 -2.99 -1.59
N ALA A 31 -17.26 -2.41 -1.48
CA ALA A 31 -16.81 -1.75 -0.25
C ALA A 31 -17.70 -0.55 0.10
N ARG A 32 -18.02 0.28 -0.89
CA ARG A 32 -18.94 1.40 -0.75
C ARG A 32 -20.34 0.93 -0.30
N ALA A 33 -20.88 -0.10 -0.94
CA ALA A 33 -22.19 -0.66 -0.58
C ALA A 33 -22.21 -1.26 0.84
N ALA A 34 -21.07 -1.77 1.33
CA ALA A 34 -20.89 -2.28 2.66
C ALA A 34 -20.64 -1.18 3.72
N GLY A 35 -20.61 0.09 3.33
CA GLY A 35 -20.44 1.22 4.25
C GLY A 35 -18.98 1.55 4.63
N ALA A 36 -18.00 1.04 3.88
CA ALA A 36 -16.60 1.38 4.09
C ALA A 36 -16.37 2.90 4.02
N LYS A 37 -15.60 3.44 4.97
CA LYS A 37 -15.22 4.86 5.01
C LYS A 37 -13.82 5.09 4.46
N THR A 38 -12.99 4.07 4.46
CA THR A 38 -11.64 4.10 3.93
C THR A 38 -11.40 2.83 3.11
N VAL A 39 -10.81 2.99 1.94
CA VAL A 39 -10.39 1.88 1.08
C VAL A 39 -8.89 1.97 0.80
N THR A 40 -8.23 0.82 0.68
CA THR A 40 -6.87 0.74 0.16
C THR A 40 -6.84 -0.04 -1.13
N MET A 41 -6.07 0.42 -2.10
CA MET A 41 -5.91 -0.23 -3.38
C MET A 41 -4.44 -0.41 -3.73
N VAL A 42 -4.14 -1.48 -4.45
CA VAL A 42 -2.77 -1.82 -4.84
C VAL A 42 -2.50 -1.37 -6.26
N LEU A 43 -1.45 -0.59 -6.40
CA LEU A 43 -0.86 -0.11 -7.63
C LEU A 43 0.50 -0.75 -7.82
N TYR A 44 1.14 -0.52 -8.95
CA TYR A 44 2.38 -1.22 -9.27
C TYR A 44 3.44 -0.23 -9.75
N ALA A 45 4.69 -0.46 -9.35
CA ALA A 45 5.84 0.26 -9.86
C ALA A 45 6.55 -0.53 -10.98
N SER A 46 5.94 -1.60 -11.50
CA SER A 46 6.45 -2.39 -12.63
C SER A 46 5.32 -3.05 -13.42
N ASP A 47 5.50 -3.17 -14.73
CA ASP A 47 4.54 -3.85 -15.61
C ASP A 47 4.50 -5.36 -15.36
N GLY A 48 5.63 -6.00 -15.06
CA GLY A 48 5.68 -7.43 -14.74
C GLY A 48 4.80 -7.80 -13.54
N MET A 49 4.82 -6.96 -12.49
CA MET A 49 3.95 -7.20 -11.32
C MET A 49 2.49 -6.86 -11.62
N ALA A 50 2.21 -5.78 -12.34
CA ALA A 50 0.86 -5.42 -12.76
C ALA A 50 0.21 -6.54 -13.61
N GLN A 51 0.95 -7.06 -14.57
CA GLN A 51 0.49 -8.14 -15.43
C GLN A 51 0.23 -9.43 -14.63
N LYS A 52 1.12 -9.78 -13.68
CA LYS A 52 1.03 -11.00 -12.90
C LYS A 52 -0.10 -10.96 -11.87
N ASN A 53 -0.27 -9.82 -11.20
CA ASN A 53 -1.24 -9.67 -10.12
C ASN A 53 -2.65 -9.29 -10.63
N ALA A 54 -2.72 -8.43 -11.64
CA ALA A 54 -3.99 -7.86 -12.09
C ALA A 54 -4.31 -8.11 -13.59
N SER A 55 -3.44 -8.82 -14.31
CA SER A 55 -3.58 -9.09 -15.76
C SER A 55 -3.73 -7.81 -16.61
N MET A 56 -3.07 -6.74 -16.21
CA MET A 56 -3.09 -5.44 -16.91
C MET A 56 -1.73 -4.77 -16.85
N SER A 57 -1.51 -3.74 -17.67
CA SER A 57 -0.32 -2.89 -17.57
C SER A 57 -0.42 -1.91 -16.40
N MET A 58 0.71 -1.33 -15.98
CA MET A 58 0.72 -0.24 -15.01
C MET A 58 -0.19 0.91 -15.44
N ALA A 59 -0.14 1.29 -16.71
CA ALA A 59 -0.96 2.38 -17.24
C ALA A 59 -2.47 2.10 -17.09
N GLN A 60 -2.91 0.88 -17.38
CA GLN A 60 -4.29 0.47 -17.19
C GLN A 60 -4.70 0.45 -15.70
N ALA A 61 -3.83 -0.03 -14.81
CA ALA A 61 -4.06 0.00 -13.38
C ALA A 61 -4.16 1.46 -12.86
N ASP A 62 -3.32 2.34 -13.36
CA ASP A 62 -3.34 3.77 -13.03
C ASP A 62 -4.65 4.44 -13.45
N GLU A 63 -5.15 4.16 -14.66
CA GLU A 63 -6.44 4.71 -15.15
C GLU A 63 -7.62 4.29 -14.26
N ILE A 64 -7.69 3.01 -13.89
CA ILE A 64 -8.72 2.50 -12.97
C ILE A 64 -8.60 3.20 -11.61
N THR A 65 -7.38 3.39 -11.13
CA THR A 65 -7.13 4.09 -9.86
C THR A 65 -7.60 5.53 -9.89
N LEU A 66 -7.28 6.26 -10.95
CA LEU A 66 -7.70 7.66 -11.11
C LEU A 66 -9.24 7.77 -11.13
N GLU A 67 -9.92 6.81 -11.75
CA GLU A 67 -11.38 6.77 -11.74
C GLU A 67 -11.94 6.47 -10.35
N ILE A 68 -11.36 5.51 -9.61
CA ILE A 68 -11.75 5.21 -8.23
C ILE A 68 -11.54 6.43 -7.33
N LEU A 69 -10.39 7.12 -7.44
CA LEU A 69 -10.11 8.34 -6.68
C LEU A 69 -11.17 9.42 -6.93
N ARG A 70 -11.56 9.59 -8.18
CA ARG A 70 -12.62 10.55 -8.57
C ARG A 70 -13.96 10.21 -7.92
N LEU A 71 -14.36 8.94 -7.97
CA LEU A 71 -15.62 8.46 -7.38
C LEU A 71 -15.58 8.52 -5.85
N ALA A 72 -14.50 8.08 -5.22
CA ALA A 72 -14.31 8.09 -3.78
C ALA A 72 -14.44 9.50 -3.19
N LYS A 73 -13.87 10.49 -3.89
CA LYS A 73 -14.02 11.90 -3.51
C LYS A 73 -15.47 12.37 -3.53
N GLN A 74 -16.28 11.91 -4.51
CA GLN A 74 -17.71 12.22 -4.56
C GLN A 74 -18.51 11.51 -3.47
N ASP A 75 -18.11 10.30 -3.13
CA ASP A 75 -18.76 9.45 -2.13
C ASP A 75 -18.30 9.78 -0.69
N GLY A 76 -17.29 10.64 -0.50
CA GLY A 76 -16.71 10.97 0.81
C GLY A 76 -15.96 9.79 1.44
N ILE A 77 -15.34 8.93 0.61
CA ILE A 77 -14.56 7.77 1.02
C ILE A 77 -13.06 8.11 0.88
N GLU A 78 -12.29 7.89 1.95
CA GLU A 78 -10.84 8.04 1.94
C GLU A 78 -10.17 6.94 1.12
N VAL A 79 -9.13 7.28 0.37
CA VAL A 79 -8.37 6.33 -0.46
C VAL A 79 -6.90 6.33 -0.07
N ILE A 80 -6.42 5.14 0.27
CA ILE A 80 -4.99 4.85 0.44
C ILE A 80 -4.50 4.16 -0.85
N ALA A 81 -3.52 4.75 -1.51
CA ALA A 81 -2.90 4.19 -2.71
C ALA A 81 -1.59 3.48 -2.34
N THR A 82 -1.57 2.16 -2.39
CA THR A 82 -0.38 1.36 -2.06
C THR A 82 0.38 1.01 -3.33
N ILE A 83 1.62 1.48 -3.46
CA ILE A 83 2.51 1.19 -4.60
C ILE A 83 3.30 -0.08 -4.29
N ALA A 84 2.89 -1.20 -4.88
CA ALA A 84 3.59 -2.47 -4.77
C ALA A 84 4.92 -2.45 -5.54
N VAL A 85 5.86 -3.27 -5.11
CA VAL A 85 7.22 -3.41 -5.65
C VAL A 85 7.96 -2.07 -5.77
N ALA A 86 7.77 -1.21 -4.77
CA ALA A 86 8.37 0.14 -4.77
C ALA A 86 9.91 0.13 -4.71
N PHE A 87 10.54 -0.98 -4.33
CA PHE A 87 12.00 -1.12 -4.22
C PHE A 87 12.57 -2.13 -5.21
N ALA A 88 11.90 -3.26 -5.36
CA ALA A 88 12.27 -4.29 -6.32
C ALA A 88 11.06 -5.13 -6.74
N CYS A 89 11.06 -5.55 -8.01
CA CYS A 89 10.07 -6.45 -8.59
C CYS A 89 10.69 -7.84 -8.84
N PRO A 90 10.00 -8.95 -8.51
CA PRO A 90 10.52 -10.28 -8.76
C PRO A 90 10.57 -10.63 -10.26
N PHE A 91 9.93 -9.84 -11.11
CA PHE A 91 9.87 -10.07 -12.56
C PHE A 91 10.75 -9.09 -13.35
N ASP A 92 10.78 -7.82 -12.95
CA ASP A 92 11.46 -6.75 -13.69
C ASP A 92 12.76 -6.27 -13.00
N GLY A 93 13.10 -6.82 -11.81
CA GLY A 93 14.32 -6.47 -11.08
C GLY A 93 14.17 -5.17 -10.26
N PRO A 94 15.27 -4.44 -10.02
CA PRO A 94 15.26 -3.23 -9.20
C PRO A 94 14.32 -2.15 -9.73
N THR A 95 13.53 -1.57 -8.86
CA THR A 95 12.61 -0.47 -9.22
C THR A 95 13.33 0.87 -9.12
N ALA A 96 13.27 1.66 -10.19
CA ALA A 96 13.85 3.00 -10.19
C ALA A 96 13.07 3.94 -9.25
N ALA A 97 13.76 4.65 -8.35
CA ALA A 97 13.15 5.61 -7.43
C ALA A 97 12.26 6.63 -8.15
N SER A 98 12.73 7.12 -9.33
CA SER A 98 11.97 8.08 -10.14
C SER A 98 10.62 7.55 -10.64
N THR A 99 10.45 6.24 -10.81
CA THR A 99 9.15 5.61 -11.14
C THR A 99 8.18 5.74 -9.97
N VAL A 100 8.67 5.44 -8.77
CA VAL A 100 7.88 5.55 -7.53
C VAL A 100 7.52 7.01 -7.24
N GLU A 101 8.47 7.93 -7.33
CA GLU A 101 8.26 9.37 -7.14
C GLU A 101 7.17 9.91 -8.08
N LYS A 102 7.22 9.55 -9.36
CA LYS A 102 6.18 9.93 -10.34
C LYS A 102 4.81 9.34 -9.98
N GLY A 103 4.77 8.09 -9.52
CA GLY A 103 3.54 7.44 -9.05
C GLY A 103 2.95 8.18 -7.85
N VAL A 104 3.76 8.43 -6.81
CA VAL A 104 3.35 9.18 -5.62
C VAL A 104 2.78 10.55 -6.00
N ALA A 105 3.52 11.33 -6.80
CA ALA A 105 3.09 12.66 -7.22
C ALA A 105 1.76 12.62 -7.99
N ARG A 106 1.58 11.63 -8.88
CA ARG A 106 0.35 11.43 -9.65
C ARG A 106 -0.85 11.15 -8.76
N PHE A 107 -0.73 10.19 -7.84
CA PHE A 107 -1.86 9.80 -6.97
C PHE A 107 -2.18 10.87 -5.93
N MET A 108 -1.17 11.54 -5.37
CA MET A 108 -1.36 12.70 -4.51
C MET A 108 -2.13 13.83 -5.21
N LYS A 109 -1.76 14.13 -6.47
CA LYS A 109 -2.45 15.14 -7.30
C LYS A 109 -3.88 14.72 -7.64
N ALA A 110 -4.14 13.43 -7.83
CA ALA A 110 -5.47 12.89 -8.13
C ALA A 110 -6.39 12.85 -6.90
N GLY A 111 -5.86 13.09 -5.69
CA GLY A 111 -6.64 13.19 -4.48
C GLY A 111 -6.57 11.96 -3.56
N ALA A 112 -5.56 11.10 -3.73
CA ALA A 112 -5.30 10.07 -2.71
C ALA A 112 -5.02 10.72 -1.36
N ASP A 113 -5.64 10.25 -0.30
CA ASP A 113 -5.46 10.77 1.05
C ASP A 113 -4.09 10.37 1.58
N GLN A 114 -3.64 9.18 1.23
CA GLN A 114 -2.32 8.65 1.59
C GLN A 114 -1.76 7.81 0.45
N VAL A 115 -0.41 7.74 0.39
CA VAL A 115 0.31 6.80 -0.46
C VAL A 115 1.23 5.94 0.41
N VAL A 116 1.16 4.62 0.23
CA VAL A 116 1.98 3.63 0.94
C VAL A 116 2.99 3.03 -0.03
N LEU A 117 4.25 2.97 0.39
CA LEU A 117 5.34 2.34 -0.36
C LEU A 117 5.50 0.89 0.12
N ALA A 118 5.30 -0.08 -0.77
CA ALA A 118 5.37 -1.48 -0.39
C ALA A 118 6.64 -2.17 -0.90
N ASP A 119 7.41 -2.73 0.02
CA ASP A 119 8.46 -3.72 -0.26
C ASP A 119 7.83 -5.11 -0.33
N THR A 120 7.15 -5.36 -1.44
CA THR A 120 6.28 -6.55 -1.66
C THR A 120 7.01 -7.89 -1.50
N ILE A 121 8.33 -7.92 -1.74
CA ILE A 121 9.14 -9.14 -1.67
C ILE A 121 10.20 -9.12 -0.57
N GLY A 122 10.21 -8.11 0.29
CA GLY A 122 11.18 -7.97 1.36
C GLY A 122 12.63 -7.87 0.81
N ALA A 123 12.81 -7.12 -0.27
CA ALA A 123 14.10 -6.99 -0.96
C ALA A 123 14.77 -5.63 -0.75
N ALA A 124 14.08 -4.68 -0.15
CA ALA A 124 14.64 -3.38 0.19
C ALA A 124 15.71 -3.48 1.28
N ASP A 125 16.67 -2.57 1.22
CA ASP A 125 17.62 -2.32 2.29
C ASP A 125 17.38 -0.95 2.95
N PRO A 126 17.87 -0.73 4.19
CA PRO A 126 17.65 0.52 4.91
C PRO A 126 18.18 1.78 4.21
N GLN A 127 19.23 1.66 3.39
CA GLN A 127 19.77 2.79 2.64
C GLN A 127 18.81 3.23 1.53
N GLN A 128 18.28 2.26 0.77
CA GLN A 128 17.27 2.51 -0.26
C GLN A 128 16.00 3.12 0.36
N VAL A 129 15.53 2.55 1.47
CA VAL A 129 14.35 3.05 2.18
C VAL A 129 14.55 4.48 2.63
N ARG A 130 15.66 4.78 3.32
CA ARG A 130 15.96 6.14 3.79
C ARG A 130 16.03 7.13 2.63
N ALA A 131 16.73 6.80 1.54
CA ALA A 131 16.88 7.68 0.39
C ALA A 131 15.53 8.03 -0.25
N LEU A 132 14.70 7.00 -0.54
CA LEU A 132 13.40 7.21 -1.18
C LEU A 132 12.42 7.94 -0.26
N THR A 133 12.31 7.52 1.01
CA THR A 133 11.36 8.12 1.95
C THR A 133 11.74 9.55 2.31
N ALA A 134 13.03 9.87 2.48
CA ALA A 134 13.46 11.25 2.74
C ALA A 134 13.07 12.19 1.58
N THR A 135 13.34 11.79 0.34
CA THR A 135 12.95 12.56 -0.86
C THR A 135 11.44 12.79 -0.91
N LEU A 136 10.65 11.74 -0.68
CA LEU A 136 9.18 11.83 -0.74
C LEU A 136 8.59 12.65 0.43
N VAL A 137 9.18 12.54 1.62
CA VAL A 137 8.78 13.36 2.78
C VAL A 137 9.04 14.85 2.54
N GLU A 138 10.19 15.19 1.93
CA GLU A 138 10.50 16.56 1.55
C GLU A 138 9.48 17.11 0.53
N GLN A 139 9.07 16.31 -0.45
CA GLN A 139 8.15 16.71 -1.52
C GLN A 139 6.68 16.78 -1.08
N HIS A 140 6.23 15.87 -0.23
CA HIS A 140 4.80 15.64 0.03
C HIS A 140 4.40 15.73 1.50
N GLY A 141 5.36 15.80 2.43
CA GLY A 141 5.13 15.74 3.86
C GLY A 141 4.89 14.32 4.38
N ALA A 142 5.42 14.02 5.56
CA ALA A 142 5.33 12.68 6.17
C ALA A 142 3.90 12.23 6.49
N GLY A 143 2.98 13.17 6.77
CA GLY A 143 1.61 12.86 7.20
C GLY A 143 0.75 12.14 6.16
N ARG A 144 1.15 12.21 4.88
CA ARG A 144 0.44 11.56 3.76
C ARG A 144 1.16 10.33 3.21
N LEU A 145 2.25 9.92 3.82
CA LEU A 145 3.08 8.80 3.40
C LEU A 145 3.05 7.69 4.45
N GLY A 146 3.09 6.45 3.97
CA GLY A 146 3.25 5.26 4.79
C GLY A 146 4.15 4.25 4.12
N CYS A 147 4.50 3.19 4.85
CA CYS A 147 5.28 2.07 4.32
C CYS A 147 4.66 0.74 4.73
N HIS A 148 4.84 -0.25 3.85
CA HIS A 148 4.47 -1.63 4.06
C HIS A 148 5.70 -2.49 3.76
N PHE A 149 6.24 -3.16 4.76
CA PHE A 149 7.43 -3.97 4.61
C PHE A 149 7.15 -5.45 4.82
N HIS A 150 7.77 -6.28 3.97
CA HIS A 150 7.88 -7.71 4.20
C HIS A 150 9.20 -8.04 4.90
N ASP A 151 9.18 -9.04 5.76
CA ASP A 151 10.34 -9.50 6.52
C ASP A 151 10.97 -10.78 5.95
N THR A 152 10.76 -11.05 4.68
CA THR A 152 11.21 -12.25 3.96
C THR A 152 12.71 -12.50 4.10
N ARG A 153 13.52 -11.44 4.23
CA ARG A 153 14.99 -11.48 4.41
C ARG A 153 15.45 -10.94 5.76
N ALA A 154 14.56 -10.91 6.75
CA ALA A 154 14.83 -10.36 8.08
C ALA A 154 15.34 -8.90 8.07
N MET A 155 14.91 -8.11 7.08
CA MET A 155 15.26 -6.69 6.96
C MET A 155 14.10 -5.76 7.27
N GLY A 156 12.90 -6.32 7.51
CA GLY A 156 11.67 -5.54 7.66
C GLY A 156 11.74 -4.50 8.77
N LEU A 157 12.16 -4.88 9.98
CA LEU A 157 12.30 -3.94 11.11
C LEU A 157 13.42 -2.91 10.90
N ALA A 158 14.53 -3.29 10.26
CA ALA A 158 15.58 -2.33 9.90
C ALA A 158 15.07 -1.30 8.89
N ASN A 159 14.21 -1.71 7.95
CA ASN A 159 13.55 -0.83 6.98
C ASN A 159 12.51 0.06 7.65
N VAL A 160 11.73 -0.45 8.62
CA VAL A 160 10.84 0.37 9.46
C VAL A 160 11.62 1.47 10.15
N TYR A 161 12.73 1.11 10.82
CA TYR A 161 13.58 2.09 11.51
C TYR A 161 14.12 3.17 10.56
N ALA A 162 14.62 2.77 9.39
CA ALA A 162 15.12 3.71 8.36
C ALA A 162 14.03 4.68 7.88
N ALA A 163 12.79 4.19 7.70
CA ALA A 163 11.65 5.03 7.32
C ALA A 163 11.25 5.99 8.48
N VAL A 164 11.31 5.52 9.72
CA VAL A 164 11.06 6.37 10.91
C VAL A 164 12.08 7.51 11.02
N GLU A 165 13.36 7.26 10.74
CA GLU A 165 14.40 8.30 10.70
C GLU A 165 14.10 9.37 9.63
N SER A 166 13.47 9.01 8.53
CA SER A 166 13.03 9.93 7.47
C SER A 166 11.73 10.67 7.80
N GLY A 167 11.09 10.37 8.94
CA GLY A 167 9.86 11.03 9.38
C GLY A 167 8.57 10.25 9.15
N ILE A 168 8.60 9.08 8.51
CA ILE A 168 7.41 8.23 8.33
C ILE A 168 6.91 7.74 9.71
N ARG A 169 5.58 7.72 9.88
CA ARG A 169 4.92 7.28 11.12
C ARG A 169 3.74 6.34 10.88
N ARG A 170 3.51 5.93 9.64
CA ARG A 170 2.41 5.04 9.26
C ARG A 170 2.98 3.78 8.62
N PHE A 171 2.63 2.64 9.18
CA PHE A 171 3.10 1.34 8.74
C PHE A 171 1.94 0.35 8.71
N ASP A 172 1.87 -0.45 7.66
CA ASP A 172 1.04 -1.64 7.63
C ASP A 172 1.84 -2.82 8.18
N SER A 173 1.20 -3.64 8.98
CA SER A 173 1.77 -4.84 9.56
C SER A 173 0.71 -5.91 9.75
N SER A 174 1.08 -7.10 10.13
CA SER A 174 0.12 -8.15 10.45
C SER A 174 0.41 -8.81 11.79
N ILE A 175 -0.61 -9.37 12.43
CA ILE A 175 -0.45 -10.13 13.68
C ILE A 175 0.50 -11.30 13.41
N ALA A 176 1.55 -11.41 14.23
CA ALA A 176 2.59 -12.43 14.13
C ALA A 176 3.26 -12.52 12.73
N GLY A 177 3.26 -11.45 11.95
CA GLY A 177 3.83 -11.43 10.61
C GLY A 177 3.11 -12.31 9.58
N LEU A 178 1.86 -12.69 9.84
CA LEU A 178 1.09 -13.58 8.98
C LEU A 178 0.83 -12.96 7.60
N GLY A 179 0.79 -13.83 6.59
CA GLY A 179 0.49 -13.44 5.21
C GLY A 179 1.74 -13.24 4.36
N GLY A 180 1.50 -12.90 3.10
CA GLY A 180 2.51 -12.69 2.07
C GLY A 180 1.84 -12.36 0.75
N CYS A 181 2.60 -12.22 -0.32
CA CYS A 181 2.06 -11.97 -1.65
C CYS A 181 1.97 -13.27 -2.45
N PRO A 182 0.78 -13.79 -2.76
CA PRO A 182 0.63 -15.05 -3.50
C PRO A 182 1.13 -14.97 -4.94
N PHE A 183 1.28 -13.77 -5.48
CA PHE A 183 1.75 -13.53 -6.85
C PHE A 183 3.26 -13.28 -6.94
N ALA A 184 3.94 -13.15 -5.80
CA ALA A 184 5.39 -12.96 -5.73
C ALA A 184 6.05 -14.20 -5.10
N PRO A 185 6.77 -15.02 -5.87
CA PRO A 185 7.41 -16.23 -5.36
C PRO A 185 8.36 -15.92 -4.18
N GLY A 186 8.20 -16.63 -3.07
CA GLY A 186 9.04 -16.47 -1.88
C GLY A 186 8.75 -15.25 -1.01
N ALA A 187 7.76 -14.44 -1.34
CA ALA A 187 7.34 -13.29 -0.53
C ALA A 187 6.43 -13.73 0.63
N SER A 188 6.99 -14.38 1.63
CA SER A 188 6.32 -14.79 2.86
C SER A 188 6.71 -13.89 4.02
N GLY A 189 5.73 -13.59 4.91
CA GLY A 189 5.97 -12.83 6.13
C GLY A 189 5.93 -11.31 5.94
N ASN A 190 4.88 -10.72 6.50
CA ASN A 190 4.86 -9.28 6.78
C ASN A 190 5.74 -8.98 7.99
N VAL A 191 6.09 -7.73 8.20
CA VAL A 191 6.59 -7.30 9.51
C VAL A 191 5.47 -7.52 10.54
N ALA A 192 5.82 -8.10 11.68
CA ALA A 192 4.84 -8.39 12.73
C ALA A 192 4.42 -7.12 13.46
N THR A 193 3.13 -6.99 13.75
CA THR A 193 2.59 -5.86 14.53
C THR A 193 3.21 -5.83 15.92
N ASP A 194 3.42 -6.99 16.51
CA ASP A 194 4.01 -7.12 17.84
C ASP A 194 5.41 -6.52 17.92
N ASP A 195 6.20 -6.65 16.83
CA ASP A 195 7.57 -6.13 16.76
C ASP A 195 7.60 -4.62 16.45
N ILE A 196 6.64 -4.11 15.68
CA ILE A 196 6.57 -2.66 15.36
C ILE A 196 6.05 -1.85 16.55
N ALA A 197 5.13 -2.43 17.35
CA ALA A 197 4.44 -1.73 18.42
C ALA A 197 5.25 -1.61 19.71
N MET A 198 6.43 -2.22 19.78
CA MET A 198 7.36 -2.08 20.92
C MET A 198 8.16 -0.80 20.83
#